data_27191d57fdddb940e916c5d39451ed5b
#
_entry.id   27191d57fdddb940e916c5d39451ed5b
#
_cell.length_a   1.000
_cell.length_b   1.000
_cell.length_c   1.000
_cell.angle_alpha   90.00
_cell.angle_beta   90.00
_cell.angle_gamma   90.00
#
_symmetry.space_group_name_H-M   'P 1'
#
loop_
_entity.id
_entity.type
_entity.pdbx_description
1 polymer ?
#
loop_
_entity_poly.entity_id
_entity_poly.type
_entity_poly.pdbx_seq_one_letter_code
_entity_poly.pdbx_strand_id
1 'polypeptide(L)'
;RRVWTRSRGKRGSAPGTLYRHFRTRDALLEAVYRTEVEKLASAGQELALRLSPPEALRSWLLLFVDYIAAKKIIAPALSTLVQCHPKVVEASRTQIHDAIQSLVRRAVESGDIRTDLDPIDLLSAIVGVAHVPAIPDWQQCARRLVDILIAGSRPVK
;
A
#
# COMPACT_ATOMS: atom_id res chain seq x y z
N ARG A 1 -46.34 39.96 -10.75
CA ARG A 1 -46.23 38.49 -10.93
C ARG A 1 -44.80 38.21 -11.42
N ARG A 2 -43.90 37.77 -10.55
CA ARG A 2 -42.54 37.30 -10.91
C ARG A 2 -42.58 35.80 -11.02
N VAL A 3 -42.30 35.30 -12.23
CA VAL A 3 -42.19 33.88 -12.54
C VAL A 3 -40.78 33.43 -12.13
N TRP A 4 -40.69 32.51 -11.18
CA TRP A 4 -39.46 31.86 -10.80
C TRP A 4 -39.18 30.74 -11.79
N THR A 5 -38.21 30.95 -12.65
CA THR A 5 -37.64 29.86 -13.50
C THR A 5 -36.71 29.02 -12.63
N ARG A 6 -37.09 27.81 -12.40
CA ARG A 6 -36.37 26.77 -11.64
C ARG A 6 -35.22 26.28 -12.50
N SER A 7 -33.99 26.77 -12.19
CA SER A 7 -32.77 26.24 -12.76
C SER A 7 -32.62 24.79 -12.35
N ARG A 8 -32.68 23.88 -13.34
CA ARG A 8 -32.41 22.44 -13.19
C ARG A 8 -30.92 22.23 -13.03
N GLY A 9 -30.45 22.16 -11.81
CA GLY A 9 -29.07 21.74 -11.49
C GLY A 9 -28.80 20.38 -12.08
N LYS A 10 -27.71 20.28 -12.83
CA LYS A 10 -27.12 19.03 -13.33
C LYS A 10 -26.89 18.09 -12.15
N ARG A 11 -27.66 17.03 -12.03
CA ARG A 11 -27.41 15.90 -11.13
C ARG A 11 -26.12 15.23 -11.61
N GLY A 12 -25.11 15.28 -10.76
CA GLY A 12 -23.87 14.53 -10.97
C GLY A 12 -24.15 13.06 -11.21
N SER A 13 -23.50 12.55 -12.21
CA SER A 13 -23.50 11.14 -12.58
C SER A 13 -22.85 10.35 -11.42
N ALA A 14 -23.72 9.70 -10.70
CA ALA A 14 -23.51 8.87 -10.06
C ALA A 14 -23.37 7.46 -9.57
N PRO A 15 -23.91 6.85 -8.64
CA PRO A 15 -23.65 5.49 -8.14
C PRO A 15 -23.98 4.39 -9.16
N GLY A 16 -24.85 4.65 -10.12
CA GLY A 16 -25.37 3.63 -11.04
C GLY A 16 -24.35 2.99 -12.00
N THR A 17 -23.27 3.66 -12.32
CA THR A 17 -22.27 3.12 -13.24
C THR A 17 -21.33 2.11 -12.56
N LEU A 18 -21.01 2.31 -11.29
CA LEU A 18 -20.20 1.36 -10.51
C LEU A 18 -20.91 0.01 -10.34
N TYR A 19 -22.21 0.03 -10.04
CA TYR A 19 -23.00 -1.19 -9.85
C TYR A 19 -23.25 -1.98 -11.16
N ARG A 20 -23.02 -1.39 -12.32
CA ARG A 20 -23.09 -2.11 -13.60
C ARG A 20 -21.90 -3.06 -13.81
N HIS A 21 -20.75 -2.78 -13.23
CA HIS A 21 -19.53 -3.58 -13.39
C HIS A 21 -19.32 -4.58 -12.25
N PHE A 22 -19.88 -4.33 -11.07
CA PHE A 22 -19.71 -5.20 -9.90
C PHE A 22 -21.08 -5.65 -9.40
N ARG A 23 -21.33 -6.96 -9.45
CA ARG A 23 -22.62 -7.55 -9.03
C ARG A 23 -22.88 -7.44 -7.54
N THR A 24 -21.84 -7.26 -6.71
CA THR A 24 -21.94 -7.15 -5.26
C THR A 24 -20.93 -6.13 -4.73
N ARG A 25 -21.21 -5.61 -3.54
CA ARG A 25 -20.28 -4.74 -2.80
C ARG A 25 -18.94 -5.44 -2.53
N ASP A 26 -18.99 -6.74 -2.24
CA ASP A 26 -17.80 -7.54 -1.93
C ASP A 26 -16.91 -7.72 -3.18
N ALA A 27 -17.51 -7.93 -4.35
CA ALA A 27 -16.76 -7.99 -5.61
C ALA A 27 -16.07 -6.66 -5.95
N LEU A 28 -16.72 -5.53 -5.67
CA LEU A 28 -16.09 -4.22 -5.81
C LEU A 28 -14.91 -4.04 -4.84
N LEU A 29 -15.11 -4.41 -3.58
CA LEU A 29 -14.07 -4.33 -2.55
C LEU A 29 -12.86 -5.20 -2.89
N GLU A 30 -13.10 -6.43 -3.35
CA GLU A 30 -12.04 -7.34 -3.82
C GLU A 30 -11.26 -6.72 -4.99
N ALA A 31 -11.95 -6.15 -5.98
CA ALA A 31 -11.31 -5.53 -7.13
C ALA A 31 -10.46 -4.32 -6.73
N VAL A 32 -10.96 -3.46 -5.84
CA VAL A 32 -10.21 -2.31 -5.31
C VAL A 32 -8.97 -2.79 -4.54
N TYR A 33 -9.13 -3.76 -3.65
CA TYR A 33 -8.03 -4.32 -2.86
C TYR A 33 -6.93 -4.91 -3.76
N ARG A 34 -7.32 -5.73 -4.76
CA ARG A 34 -6.41 -6.33 -5.73
C ARG A 34 -5.65 -5.27 -6.53
N THR A 35 -6.36 -4.26 -7.02
CA THR A 35 -5.75 -3.15 -7.79
C THR A 35 -4.72 -2.38 -6.97
N GLU A 36 -4.97 -2.12 -5.69
CA GLU A 36 -4.01 -1.41 -4.83
C GLU A 36 -2.75 -2.28 -4.55
N VAL A 37 -2.92 -3.58 -4.39
CA VAL A 37 -1.79 -4.51 -4.25
C VAL A 37 -0.97 -4.58 -5.55
N GLU A 38 -1.63 -4.70 -6.70
CA GLU A 38 -0.97 -4.73 -8.01
C GLU A 38 -0.17 -3.45 -8.29
N LYS A 39 -0.72 -2.28 -7.96
CA LYS A 39 -0.01 -1.01 -8.06
C LYS A 39 1.25 -0.97 -7.19
N LEU A 40 1.15 -1.43 -5.94
CA LEU A 40 2.28 -1.48 -5.03
C LEU A 40 3.36 -2.46 -5.52
N ALA A 41 2.97 -3.64 -6.00
CA ALA A 41 3.89 -4.64 -6.51
C ALA A 41 4.61 -4.15 -7.80
N SER A 42 3.87 -3.59 -8.77
CA SER A 42 4.43 -3.06 -10.01
C SER A 42 5.34 -1.85 -9.79
N ALA A 43 5.01 -0.99 -8.83
CA ALA A 43 5.86 0.13 -8.46
C ALA A 43 7.27 -0.31 -8.03
N GLY A 44 7.43 -1.49 -7.44
CA GLY A 44 8.74 -2.05 -7.10
C GLY A 44 9.64 -2.23 -8.32
N GLN A 45 9.10 -2.75 -9.41
CA GLN A 45 9.84 -2.93 -10.66
C GLN A 45 10.17 -1.58 -11.33
N GLU A 46 9.21 -0.66 -11.37
CA GLU A 46 9.41 0.66 -11.96
C GLU A 46 10.49 1.47 -11.22
N LEU A 47 10.43 1.47 -9.89
CA LEU A 47 11.43 2.16 -9.06
C LEU A 47 12.81 1.53 -9.23
N ALA A 48 12.90 0.22 -9.34
CA ALA A 48 14.13 -0.50 -9.56
C ALA A 48 14.82 -0.18 -10.90
N LEU A 49 14.06 0.26 -11.90
CA LEU A 49 14.60 0.69 -13.21
C LEU A 49 15.09 2.16 -13.20
N ARG A 50 14.60 2.98 -12.28
CA ARG A 50 14.83 4.44 -12.30
C ARG A 50 15.74 4.96 -11.20
N LEU A 51 15.85 4.24 -10.10
CA LEU A 51 16.55 4.68 -8.90
C LEU A 51 17.67 3.71 -8.52
N SER A 52 18.63 4.20 -7.75
CA SER A 52 19.61 3.34 -7.08
C SER A 52 18.92 2.34 -6.16
N PRO A 53 19.51 1.15 -5.91
CA PRO A 53 18.86 0.11 -5.10
C PRO A 53 18.36 0.58 -3.73
N PRO A 54 19.12 1.34 -2.90
CA PRO A 54 18.62 1.81 -1.61
C PRO A 54 17.53 2.88 -1.75
N GLU A 55 17.59 3.72 -2.80
CA GLU A 55 16.52 4.72 -3.06
C GLU A 55 15.23 4.08 -3.54
N ALA A 56 15.33 3.04 -4.38
CA ALA A 56 14.18 2.26 -4.83
C ALA A 56 13.50 1.56 -3.64
N LEU A 57 14.28 0.92 -2.77
CA LEU A 57 13.77 0.29 -1.55
C LEU A 57 13.10 1.31 -0.64
N ARG A 58 13.75 2.44 -0.36
CA ARG A 58 13.19 3.53 0.45
C ARG A 58 11.87 4.04 -0.13
N SER A 59 11.84 4.35 -1.42
CA SER A 59 10.66 4.89 -2.10
C SER A 59 9.49 3.90 -2.06
N TRP A 60 9.77 2.63 -2.25
CA TRP A 60 8.76 1.59 -2.17
C TRP A 60 8.20 1.42 -0.76
N LEU A 61 9.03 1.48 0.29
CA LEU A 61 8.57 1.45 1.68
C LEU A 61 7.66 2.63 2.03
N LEU A 62 7.91 3.82 1.44
CA LEU A 62 7.00 4.97 1.58
C LEU A 62 5.64 4.72 0.92
N LEU A 63 5.62 4.09 -0.26
CA LEU A 63 4.36 3.65 -0.90
C LEU A 63 3.64 2.58 -0.07
N PHE A 64 4.37 1.70 0.59
CA PHE A 64 3.80 0.72 1.50
C PHE A 64 3.14 1.38 2.73
N VAL A 65 3.70 2.48 3.28
CA VAL A 65 3.03 3.28 4.32
C VAL A 65 1.67 3.80 3.82
N ASP A 66 1.61 4.33 2.59
CA ASP A 66 0.36 4.83 2.00
C ASP A 66 -0.64 3.70 1.74
N TYR A 67 -0.17 2.53 1.31
CA TYR A 67 -1.00 1.33 1.17
C TYR A 67 -1.62 0.91 2.50
N ILE A 68 -0.85 0.88 3.59
CA ILE A 68 -1.36 0.55 4.93
C ILE A 68 -2.40 1.59 5.38
N ALA A 69 -2.19 2.88 5.08
CA ALA A 69 -3.15 3.93 5.40
C ALA A 69 -4.49 3.71 4.68
N ALA A 70 -4.46 3.44 3.38
CA ALA A 70 -5.66 3.14 2.61
C ALA A 70 -6.36 1.88 3.13
N LYS A 71 -5.60 0.83 3.45
CA LYS A 71 -6.13 -0.42 4.03
C LYS A 71 -6.82 -0.21 5.37
N LYS A 72 -6.32 0.67 6.22
CA LYS A 72 -6.96 1.00 7.51
C LYS A 72 -8.33 1.65 7.34
N ILE A 73 -8.51 2.49 6.32
CA ILE A 73 -9.81 3.14 6.04
C ILE A 73 -10.87 2.10 5.67
N ILE A 74 -10.49 1.07 4.92
CA ILE A 74 -11.42 0.01 4.46
C ILE A 74 -11.40 -1.23 5.34
N ALA A 75 -10.69 -1.20 6.48
CA ALA A 75 -10.51 -2.35 7.36
C ALA A 75 -11.82 -3.06 7.79
N PRO A 76 -12.92 -2.34 8.14
CA PRO A 76 -14.18 -3.00 8.50
C PRO A 76 -14.74 -3.85 7.35
N ALA A 77 -14.57 -3.40 6.11
CA ALA A 77 -15.02 -4.14 4.93
C ALA A 77 -14.04 -5.27 4.55
N LEU A 78 -12.73 -5.07 4.78
CA LEU A 78 -11.71 -6.10 4.54
C LEU A 78 -11.85 -7.32 5.46
N SER A 79 -12.39 -7.20 6.66
CA SER A 79 -12.63 -8.34 7.54
C SER A 79 -13.55 -9.37 6.89
N THR A 80 -14.58 -8.91 6.16
CA THR A 80 -15.46 -9.78 5.37
C THR A 80 -14.69 -10.43 4.22
N LEU A 81 -13.85 -9.67 3.52
CA LEU A 81 -13.05 -10.19 2.41
C LEU A 81 -12.09 -11.31 2.86
N VAL A 82 -11.43 -11.13 4.00
CA VAL A 82 -10.53 -12.15 4.58
C VAL A 82 -11.27 -13.46 4.87
N GLN A 83 -12.50 -13.38 5.38
CA GLN A 83 -13.32 -14.53 5.69
C GLN A 83 -13.87 -15.23 4.43
N CYS A 84 -14.33 -14.46 3.46
CA CYS A 84 -14.98 -14.98 2.26
C CYS A 84 -14.00 -15.38 1.15
N HIS A 85 -12.87 -14.69 1.05
CA HIS A 85 -11.88 -14.83 -0.04
C HIS A 85 -10.43 -14.95 0.47
N PRO A 86 -10.11 -15.93 1.32
CA PRO A 86 -8.78 -16.05 1.94
C PRO A 86 -7.66 -16.22 0.90
N LYS A 87 -7.93 -16.89 -0.23
CA LYS A 87 -6.96 -17.08 -1.32
C LYS A 87 -6.54 -15.76 -1.97
N VAL A 88 -7.45 -14.80 -2.09
CA VAL A 88 -7.14 -13.47 -2.65
C VAL A 88 -6.21 -12.71 -1.73
N VAL A 89 -6.46 -12.76 -0.43
CA VAL A 89 -5.62 -12.11 0.58
C VAL A 89 -4.23 -12.74 0.62
N GLU A 90 -4.14 -14.06 0.53
CA GLU A 90 -2.86 -14.78 0.51
C GLU A 90 -2.05 -14.47 -0.76
N ALA A 91 -2.68 -14.48 -1.94
CA ALA A 91 -2.03 -14.10 -3.20
C ALA A 91 -1.50 -12.66 -3.14
N SER A 92 -2.28 -11.74 -2.56
CA SER A 92 -1.88 -10.34 -2.36
C SER A 92 -0.69 -10.19 -1.42
N ARG A 93 -0.65 -10.97 -0.35
CA ARG A 93 0.46 -11.02 0.60
C ARG A 93 1.73 -11.50 -0.10
N THR A 94 1.65 -12.56 -0.90
CA THR A 94 2.77 -13.09 -1.68
C THR A 94 3.33 -12.04 -2.64
N GLN A 95 2.49 -11.31 -3.37
CA GLN A 95 2.95 -10.25 -4.29
C GLN A 95 3.72 -9.14 -3.57
N ILE A 96 3.26 -8.72 -2.39
CA ILE A 96 3.96 -7.71 -1.58
C ILE A 96 5.30 -8.25 -1.08
N HIS A 97 5.34 -9.50 -0.62
CA HIS A 97 6.57 -10.15 -0.17
C HIS A 97 7.59 -10.27 -1.30
N ASP A 98 7.17 -10.72 -2.48
CA ASP A 98 8.06 -10.87 -3.64
C ASP A 98 8.65 -9.51 -4.07
N ALA A 99 7.85 -8.45 -4.02
CA ALA A 99 8.31 -7.11 -4.35
C ALA A 99 9.40 -6.62 -3.38
N ILE A 100 9.17 -6.72 -2.06
CA ILE A 100 10.17 -6.28 -1.07
C ILE A 100 11.42 -7.15 -1.10
N GLN A 101 11.28 -8.48 -1.25
CA GLN A 101 12.42 -9.38 -1.40
C GLN A 101 13.30 -9.01 -2.58
N SER A 102 12.71 -8.72 -3.74
CA SER A 102 13.45 -8.31 -4.93
C SER A 102 14.22 -7.01 -4.72
N LEU A 103 13.61 -6.01 -4.07
CA LEU A 103 14.25 -4.73 -3.79
C LEU A 103 15.39 -4.85 -2.77
N VAL A 104 15.20 -5.61 -1.69
CA VAL A 104 16.25 -5.85 -0.68
C VAL A 104 17.40 -6.63 -1.30
N ARG A 105 17.14 -7.71 -2.06
CA ARG A 105 18.17 -8.48 -2.73
C ARG A 105 19.05 -7.59 -3.61
N ARG A 106 18.47 -6.71 -4.42
CA ARG A 106 19.22 -5.78 -5.26
C ARG A 106 20.07 -4.81 -4.46
N ALA A 107 19.56 -4.32 -3.33
CA ALA A 107 20.30 -3.40 -2.46
C ALA A 107 21.45 -4.12 -1.70
N VAL A 108 21.29 -5.41 -1.41
CA VAL A 108 22.37 -6.26 -0.87
C VAL A 108 23.42 -6.54 -1.95
N GLU A 109 23.01 -6.91 -3.16
CA GLU A 109 23.91 -7.19 -4.30
C GLU A 109 24.72 -5.95 -4.69
N SER A 110 24.19 -4.74 -4.55
CA SER A 110 24.94 -3.50 -4.79
C SER A 110 25.90 -3.14 -3.64
N GLY A 111 25.84 -3.83 -2.51
CA GLY A 111 26.66 -3.55 -1.33
C GLY A 111 26.20 -2.37 -0.48
N ASP A 112 25.02 -1.83 -0.76
CA ASP A 112 24.47 -0.66 -0.03
C ASP A 112 23.74 -1.05 1.26
N ILE A 113 23.28 -2.31 1.34
CA ILE A 113 22.51 -2.86 2.47
C ILE A 113 23.23 -4.13 2.98
N ARG A 114 23.18 -4.32 4.30
CA ARG A 114 23.74 -5.49 4.99
C ARG A 114 23.03 -6.78 4.58
N THR A 115 23.76 -7.89 4.54
CA THR A 115 23.30 -9.18 4.03
C THR A 115 22.35 -9.94 4.95
N ASP A 116 22.30 -9.59 6.23
CA ASP A 116 21.50 -10.23 7.28
C ASP A 116 20.17 -9.54 7.55
N LEU A 117 19.77 -8.59 6.68
CA LEU A 117 18.48 -7.91 6.77
C LEU A 117 17.36 -8.81 6.24
N ASP A 118 16.39 -9.14 7.09
CA ASP A 118 15.15 -9.78 6.64
C ASP A 118 14.17 -8.74 6.06
N PRO A 119 13.74 -8.89 4.80
CA PRO A 119 12.76 -7.99 4.20
C PRO A 119 11.46 -7.88 4.99
N ILE A 120 11.04 -8.95 5.68
CA ILE A 120 9.80 -8.99 6.44
C ILE A 120 9.89 -8.12 7.69
N ASP A 121 11.08 -7.97 8.28
CA ASP A 121 11.27 -7.10 9.44
C ASP A 121 10.97 -5.63 9.10
N LEU A 122 11.32 -5.19 7.88
CA LEU A 122 10.99 -3.83 7.41
C LEU A 122 9.48 -3.60 7.33
N LEU A 123 8.75 -4.57 6.79
CA LEU A 123 7.29 -4.49 6.70
C LEU A 123 6.66 -4.54 8.09
N SER A 124 7.14 -5.44 8.95
CA SER A 124 6.64 -5.63 10.31
C SER A 124 6.82 -4.38 11.17
N ALA A 125 7.95 -3.69 11.04
CA ALA A 125 8.20 -2.43 11.74
C ALA A 125 7.19 -1.35 11.36
N ILE A 126 6.90 -1.19 10.07
CA ILE A 126 5.92 -0.20 9.57
C ILE A 126 4.51 -0.57 10.03
N VAL A 127 4.11 -1.84 9.88
CA VAL A 127 2.81 -2.34 10.32
C VAL A 127 2.66 -2.18 11.83
N GLY A 128 3.72 -2.45 12.61
CA GLY A 128 3.74 -2.26 14.06
C GLY A 128 3.38 -0.82 14.46
N VAL A 129 4.04 0.17 13.88
CA VAL A 129 3.74 1.59 14.14
C VAL A 129 2.30 1.95 13.75
N ALA A 130 1.80 1.42 12.65
CA ALA A 130 0.44 1.67 12.18
C ALA A 130 -0.64 1.16 13.15
N HIS A 131 -0.34 0.17 13.97
CA HIS A 131 -1.29 -0.44 14.90
C HIS A 131 -1.15 0.05 16.35
N VAL A 132 -0.24 0.97 16.65
CA VAL A 132 -0.13 1.59 17.99
C VAL A 132 -1.27 2.61 18.17
N PRO A 133 -2.20 2.41 19.11
CA PRO A 133 -3.39 3.29 19.24
C PRO A 133 -3.04 4.71 19.67
N ALA A 134 -1.91 4.91 20.32
CA ALA A 134 -1.51 6.19 20.93
C ALA A 134 -0.75 7.13 19.97
N ILE A 135 -0.55 6.77 18.70
CA ILE A 135 0.17 7.62 17.73
C ILE A 135 -0.83 8.27 16.77
N PRO A 136 -1.26 9.53 17.03
CA PRO A 136 -2.25 10.21 16.18
C PRO A 136 -1.77 10.39 14.74
N ASP A 137 -0.47 10.69 14.56
CA ASP A 137 0.17 10.92 13.26
C ASP A 137 1.12 9.75 12.90
N TRP A 138 0.58 8.53 12.94
CA TRP A 138 1.35 7.33 12.72
C TRP A 138 2.00 7.27 11.32
N GLN A 139 1.36 7.85 10.29
CA GLN A 139 1.93 7.87 8.94
C GLN A 139 3.23 8.67 8.90
N GLN A 140 3.28 9.83 9.53
CA GLN A 140 4.49 10.63 9.60
C GLN A 140 5.57 9.95 10.44
N CYS A 141 5.16 9.27 11.51
CA CYS A 141 6.07 8.44 12.31
C CYS A 141 6.65 7.29 11.47
N ALA A 142 5.80 6.57 10.72
CA ALA A 142 6.24 5.49 9.84
C ALA A 142 7.19 5.96 8.74
N ARG A 143 6.95 7.15 8.15
CA ARG A 143 7.87 7.74 7.15
C ARG A 143 9.24 8.03 7.74
N ARG A 144 9.32 8.60 8.95
CA ARG A 144 10.60 8.80 9.65
C ARG A 144 11.27 7.47 10.01
N LEU A 145 10.47 6.46 10.39
CA LEU A 145 10.98 5.12 10.66
C LEU A 145 11.60 4.49 9.40
N VAL A 146 11.00 4.67 8.21
CA VAL A 146 11.60 4.22 6.95
C VAL A 146 13.00 4.79 6.77
N ASP A 147 13.19 6.09 7.02
CA ASP A 147 14.51 6.73 6.90
C ASP A 147 15.53 6.14 7.91
N ILE A 148 15.09 5.89 9.13
CA ILE A 148 15.92 5.26 10.18
C ILE A 148 16.29 3.82 9.79
N LEU A 149 15.33 3.04 9.30
CA LEU A 149 15.54 1.65 8.87
C LEU A 149 16.54 1.57 7.71
N ILE A 150 16.40 2.43 6.69
CA ILE A 150 17.34 2.48 5.56
C ILE A 150 18.73 2.90 6.03
N ALA A 151 18.84 3.89 6.91
CA ALA A 151 20.13 4.33 7.45
C ALA A 151 20.81 3.23 8.29
N GLY A 152 20.04 2.55 9.15
CA GLY A 152 20.52 1.46 10.01
C GLY A 152 20.79 0.14 9.28
N SER A 153 20.30 0.00 8.06
CA SER A 153 20.52 -1.19 7.21
C SER A 153 21.81 -1.11 6.39
N ARG A 154 22.55 -0.01 6.46
CA ARG A 154 23.85 0.11 5.76
C ARG A 154 24.89 -0.84 6.38
N PRO A 155 25.83 -1.37 5.57
CA PRO A 155 26.92 -2.18 6.09
C PRO A 155 27.74 -1.39 7.12
N VAL A 156 28.10 -2.06 8.21
CA VAL A 156 29.08 -1.52 9.17
C VAL A 156 30.45 -1.61 8.51
N LYS A 157 31.13 -0.48 8.40
CA LYS A 157 32.53 -0.43 7.92
C LYS A 157 33.48 -0.98 8.96
#